data_ff13680969c1849a90799e8d8a70c2f9
#
_entry.id   ff13680969c1849a90799e8d8a70c2f9
#
_cell.length_a   1.000
_cell.length_b   1.000
_cell.length_c   1.000
_cell.angle_alpha   90.00
_cell.angle_beta   90.00
_cell.angle_gamma   90.00
#
_symmetry.space_group_name_H-M   'P 1'
#
loop_
_entity.id
_entity.type
_entity.pdbx_description
1 polymer ?
#
loop_
_entity_poly.entity_id
_entity_poly.type
_entity_poly.pdbx_seq_one_letter_code
_entity_poly.pdbx_strand_id
1 'polypeptide(L)'
;LAVKSIREICGQYKIESLMTFGGEPLIYPEVVCAIHKMATEMGIKKRELITNGYFSRKKERIKEVVKSLEESGVESLLLSVDAFHQETIPIDPVKYFAKCVSNSKIHIELGPAWLVSKEDDNPYNLRTKEVLKEFEDLKIPIGAGNVIFPSGNALKYLGEYFDEELSYSSPYDEDPYDIRAISFSPDGSILNGNIHSKKILDILEEYQP
;
A
#
# COMPACT_ATOMS: atom_id res chain seq x y z
N LEU A 1 -13.89 5.61 -13.25
CA LEU A 1 -14.47 4.26 -13.23
C LEU A 1 -14.44 3.67 -11.83
N ALA A 2 -13.27 3.44 -11.20
CA ALA A 2 -13.14 2.81 -9.90
C ALA A 2 -14.09 3.38 -8.83
N VAL A 3 -14.16 4.71 -8.66
CA VAL A 3 -15.07 5.37 -7.72
C VAL A 3 -16.54 4.98 -7.96
N LYS A 4 -16.96 4.89 -9.23
CA LYS A 4 -18.33 4.47 -9.58
C LYS A 4 -18.56 3.01 -9.21
N SER A 5 -17.63 2.13 -9.58
CA SER A 5 -17.73 0.70 -9.29
C SER A 5 -17.75 0.42 -7.78
N ILE A 6 -16.92 1.11 -6.99
CA ILE A 6 -16.93 0.96 -5.53
C ILE A 6 -18.26 1.43 -4.93
N ARG A 7 -18.85 2.55 -5.43
CA ARG A 7 -20.19 2.97 -5.00
C ARG A 7 -21.28 1.92 -5.30
N GLU A 8 -21.21 1.28 -6.46
CA GLU A 8 -22.15 0.21 -6.84
C GLU A 8 -22.01 -0.99 -5.88
N ILE A 9 -20.78 -1.39 -5.54
CA ILE A 9 -20.52 -2.47 -4.57
C ILE A 9 -21.07 -2.08 -3.19
N CYS A 10 -20.78 -0.88 -2.70
CA CYS A 10 -21.27 -0.40 -1.40
C CYS A 10 -22.82 -0.34 -1.31
N GLY A 11 -23.51 -0.27 -2.44
CA GLY A 11 -24.97 -0.35 -2.50
C GLY A 11 -25.54 -1.73 -2.22
N GLN A 12 -24.76 -2.79 -2.38
CA GLN A 12 -25.17 -4.18 -2.20
C GLN A 12 -24.42 -4.91 -1.07
N TYR A 13 -23.18 -4.53 -0.83
CA TYR A 13 -22.29 -5.19 0.14
C TYR A 13 -21.79 -4.22 1.20
N LYS A 14 -21.66 -4.72 2.41
CA LYS A 14 -21.01 -3.97 3.50
C LYS A 14 -19.50 -4.04 3.31
N ILE A 15 -18.88 -2.93 2.97
CA ILE A 15 -17.42 -2.82 2.85
C ILE A 15 -16.85 -2.31 4.17
N GLU A 16 -15.94 -3.08 4.77
CA GLU A 16 -15.33 -2.75 6.06
C GLU A 16 -14.07 -1.92 5.92
N SER A 17 -13.29 -2.17 4.85
CA SER A 17 -12.03 -1.48 4.60
C SER A 17 -11.83 -1.16 3.12
N LEU A 18 -11.10 -0.09 2.87
CA LEU A 18 -10.60 0.29 1.56
C LEU A 18 -9.12 0.68 1.69
N MET A 19 -8.30 0.12 0.83
CA MET A 19 -6.87 0.41 0.78
C MET A 19 -6.47 0.86 -0.63
N THR A 20 -5.65 1.90 -0.71
CA THR A 20 -4.97 2.28 -1.94
C THR A 20 -3.49 1.96 -1.84
N PHE A 21 -2.98 1.19 -2.80
CA PHE A 21 -1.60 0.72 -2.83
C PHE A 21 -1.18 0.33 -4.25
N GLY A 22 0.03 -0.20 -4.41
CA GLY A 22 0.56 -0.70 -5.67
C GLY A 22 1.23 0.37 -6.53
N GLY A 23 2.38 0.07 -7.13
CA GLY A 23 3.25 1.07 -7.70
C GLY A 23 3.55 2.20 -6.69
N GLU A 24 3.29 3.44 -7.06
CA GLU A 24 3.30 4.56 -6.11
C GLU A 24 2.01 5.39 -6.28
N PRO A 25 1.05 5.26 -5.35
CA PRO A 25 -0.25 5.94 -5.45
C PRO A 25 -0.14 7.46 -5.49
N LEU A 26 0.84 8.04 -4.80
CA LEU A 26 0.99 9.49 -4.67
C LEU A 26 1.64 10.16 -5.90
N ILE A 27 1.92 9.41 -6.97
CA ILE A 27 2.16 10.01 -8.29
C ILE A 27 0.89 10.71 -8.80
N TYR A 28 -0.29 10.18 -8.40
CA TYR A 28 -1.61 10.73 -8.73
C TYR A 28 -2.45 10.96 -7.46
N PRO A 29 -2.02 11.88 -6.57
CA PRO A 29 -2.65 12.06 -5.26
C PRO A 29 -4.12 12.48 -5.35
N GLU A 30 -4.51 13.16 -6.43
CA GLU A 30 -5.90 13.54 -6.67
C GLU A 30 -6.83 12.32 -6.89
N VAL A 31 -6.30 11.25 -7.49
CA VAL A 31 -7.04 9.99 -7.67
C VAL A 31 -7.22 9.29 -6.32
N VAL A 32 -6.16 9.21 -5.53
CA VAL A 32 -6.21 8.68 -4.16
C VAL A 32 -7.24 9.44 -3.33
N CYS A 33 -7.16 10.78 -3.33
CA CYS A 33 -8.09 11.63 -2.60
C CYS A 33 -9.56 11.41 -3.05
N ALA A 34 -9.81 11.27 -4.35
CA ALA A 34 -11.16 11.02 -4.87
C ALA A 34 -11.73 9.67 -4.38
N ILE A 35 -10.89 8.63 -4.33
CA ILE A 35 -11.25 7.30 -3.83
C ILE A 35 -11.57 7.37 -2.33
N HIS A 36 -10.67 7.96 -1.52
CA HIS A 36 -10.84 8.05 -0.07
C HIS A 36 -12.02 8.94 0.34
N LYS A 37 -12.24 10.05 -0.37
CA LYS A 37 -13.42 10.90 -0.18
C LYS A 37 -14.71 10.12 -0.41
N MET A 38 -14.77 9.37 -1.50
CA MET A 38 -15.93 8.50 -1.78
C MET A 38 -16.10 7.44 -0.68
N ALA A 39 -15.01 6.79 -0.24
CA ALA A 39 -15.07 5.80 0.82
C ALA A 39 -15.59 6.41 2.15
N THR A 40 -15.20 7.64 2.46
CA THR A 40 -15.70 8.41 3.60
C THR A 40 -17.21 8.69 3.47
N GLU A 41 -17.67 9.14 2.31
CA GLU A 41 -19.08 9.38 2.01
C GLU A 41 -19.94 8.11 2.12
N MET A 42 -19.37 6.95 1.74
CA MET A 42 -20.02 5.64 1.84
C MET A 42 -19.95 5.01 3.24
N GLY A 43 -19.27 5.66 4.19
CA GLY A 43 -19.17 5.19 5.58
C GLY A 43 -18.21 4.02 5.79
N ILE A 44 -17.29 3.78 4.85
CA ILE A 44 -16.21 2.77 5.01
C ILE A 44 -15.29 3.25 6.14
N LYS A 45 -15.15 2.42 7.19
CA LYS A 45 -14.47 2.84 8.42
C LYS A 45 -12.96 2.83 8.28
N LYS A 46 -12.36 1.75 7.75
CA LYS A 46 -10.92 1.65 7.55
C LYS A 46 -10.56 2.17 6.15
N ARG A 47 -9.78 3.23 6.08
CA ARG A 47 -9.35 3.88 4.84
C ARG A 47 -7.85 4.07 4.86
N GLU A 48 -7.16 3.15 4.19
CA GLU A 48 -5.73 2.92 4.34
C GLU A 48 -4.99 3.28 3.04
N LEU A 49 -3.80 3.84 3.19
CA LEU A 49 -2.88 4.15 2.09
C LEU A 49 -1.53 3.52 2.37
N ILE A 50 -0.99 2.77 1.40
CA ILE A 50 0.40 2.33 1.41
C ILE A 50 1.17 3.12 0.35
N THR A 51 2.29 3.71 0.72
CA THR A 51 3.10 4.55 -0.17
C THR A 51 4.57 4.50 0.23
N ASN A 52 5.47 4.70 -0.74
CA ASN A 52 6.89 4.93 -0.48
C ASN A 52 7.18 6.41 -0.12
N GLY A 53 6.17 7.29 -0.18
CA GLY A 53 6.26 8.69 0.22
C GLY A 53 7.08 9.58 -0.72
N TYR A 54 7.56 9.07 -1.86
CA TYR A 54 8.37 9.82 -2.80
C TYR A 54 7.63 10.16 -4.09
N PHE A 55 7.02 11.30 -4.14
CA PHE A 55 6.30 11.83 -5.30
C PHE A 55 6.72 13.27 -5.64
N SER A 56 7.45 13.94 -4.73
CA SER A 56 7.95 15.30 -4.93
C SER A 56 9.15 15.59 -4.04
N ARG A 57 10.07 16.44 -4.52
CA ARG A 57 11.14 17.05 -3.72
C ARG A 57 10.75 18.42 -3.15
N LYS A 58 9.61 18.99 -3.60
CA LYS A 58 9.15 20.32 -3.20
C LYS A 58 8.35 20.21 -1.91
N LYS A 59 8.85 20.83 -0.84
CA LYS A 59 8.23 20.78 0.51
C LYS A 59 6.79 21.29 0.50
N GLU A 60 6.50 22.33 -0.26
CA GLU A 60 5.17 22.92 -0.40
C GLU A 60 4.20 21.90 -0.99
N ARG A 61 4.60 21.22 -2.07
CA ARG A 61 3.78 20.17 -2.69
C ARG A 61 3.52 18.99 -1.73
N ILE A 62 4.52 18.61 -0.95
CA ILE A 62 4.36 17.55 0.05
C ILE A 62 3.31 17.95 1.09
N LYS A 63 3.37 19.19 1.62
CA LYS A 63 2.36 19.70 2.57
C LYS A 63 0.96 19.76 1.98
N GLU A 64 0.82 20.23 0.74
CA GLU A 64 -0.47 20.29 0.04
C GLU A 64 -1.09 18.90 -0.11
N VAL A 65 -0.29 17.91 -0.52
CA VAL A 65 -0.77 16.53 -0.68
C VAL A 65 -1.20 15.94 0.67
N VAL A 66 -0.39 16.10 1.73
CA VAL A 66 -0.75 15.61 3.07
C VAL A 66 -2.07 16.22 3.54
N LYS A 67 -2.26 17.54 3.36
CA LYS A 67 -3.51 18.21 3.69
C LYS A 67 -4.69 17.63 2.88
N SER A 68 -4.51 17.40 1.59
CA SER A 68 -5.55 16.82 0.72
C SER A 68 -5.91 15.39 1.12
N LEU A 69 -4.92 14.57 1.53
CA LEU A 69 -5.14 13.23 2.05
C LEU A 69 -5.97 13.26 3.34
N GLU A 70 -5.62 14.13 4.28
CA GLU A 70 -6.36 14.33 5.53
C GLU A 70 -7.82 14.77 5.25
N GLU A 71 -8.01 15.78 4.39
CA GLU A 71 -9.32 16.30 4.01
C GLU A 71 -10.18 15.27 3.26
N SER A 72 -9.55 14.35 2.53
CA SER A 72 -10.25 13.25 1.82
C SER A 72 -10.64 12.10 2.74
N GLY A 73 -10.14 12.09 3.98
CA GLY A 73 -10.48 11.09 5.00
C GLY A 73 -9.61 9.84 4.95
N VAL A 74 -8.36 9.93 4.48
CA VAL A 74 -7.35 8.89 4.76
C VAL A 74 -7.21 8.78 6.26
N GLU A 75 -7.38 7.57 6.81
CA GLU A 75 -7.34 7.33 8.26
C GLU A 75 -5.97 6.84 8.70
N SER A 76 -5.40 5.92 7.96
CA SER A 76 -4.08 5.36 8.25
C SER A 76 -3.19 5.29 7.01
N LEU A 77 -1.89 5.42 7.24
CA LEU A 77 -0.87 5.43 6.22
C LEU A 77 0.29 4.52 6.64
N LEU A 78 0.56 3.51 5.83
CA LEU A 78 1.75 2.68 5.94
C LEU A 78 2.81 3.24 5.00
N LEU A 79 3.90 3.74 5.58
CA LEU A 79 5.02 4.28 4.82
C LEU A 79 6.09 3.22 4.62
N SER A 80 6.32 2.82 3.37
CA SER A 80 7.35 1.83 3.03
C SER A 80 8.74 2.43 3.19
N VAL A 81 9.50 1.92 4.15
CA VAL A 81 10.84 2.41 4.51
C VAL A 81 11.75 1.23 4.80
N ASP A 82 12.67 0.93 3.88
CA ASP A 82 13.59 -0.20 3.98
C ASP A 82 14.77 -0.06 2.99
N ALA A 83 15.69 -1.02 3.00
CA ALA A 83 16.84 -1.02 2.11
C ALA A 83 16.46 -1.01 0.63
N PHE A 84 15.39 -1.73 0.24
CA PHE A 84 14.99 -1.88 -1.15
C PHE A 84 14.40 -0.58 -1.71
N HIS A 85 13.56 0.11 -0.94
CA HIS A 85 13.01 1.41 -1.33
C HIS A 85 14.09 2.48 -1.37
N GLN A 86 14.95 2.56 -0.35
CA GLN A 86 15.98 3.59 -0.26
C GLN A 86 17.23 3.32 -1.11
N GLU A 87 17.29 2.22 -1.85
CA GLU A 87 18.30 2.04 -2.90
C GLU A 87 18.19 3.11 -4.00
N THR A 88 16.97 3.46 -4.37
CA THR A 88 16.68 4.42 -5.46
C THR A 88 15.95 5.68 -5.00
N ILE A 89 15.28 5.64 -3.86
CA ILE A 89 14.48 6.74 -3.31
C ILE A 89 15.30 7.52 -2.30
N PRO A 90 15.52 8.85 -2.49
CA PRO A 90 16.24 9.67 -1.53
C PRO A 90 15.43 9.81 -0.23
N ILE A 91 16.10 9.65 0.91
CA ILE A 91 15.46 9.58 2.23
C ILE A 91 14.87 10.93 2.69
N ASP A 92 15.52 12.07 2.36
CA ASP A 92 15.12 13.39 2.85
C ASP A 92 13.68 13.79 2.51
N PRO A 93 13.19 13.63 1.25
CA PRO A 93 11.79 13.92 0.94
C PRO A 93 10.81 12.99 1.66
N VAL A 94 11.18 11.70 1.81
CA VAL A 94 10.36 10.69 2.49
C VAL A 94 10.26 11.02 3.99
N LYS A 95 11.37 11.35 4.63
CA LYS A 95 11.40 11.79 6.03
C LYS A 95 10.59 13.07 6.23
N TYR A 96 10.68 14.02 5.29
CA TYR A 96 9.87 15.24 5.36
C TYR A 96 8.38 14.95 5.19
N PHE A 97 8.00 14.05 4.29
CA PHE A 97 6.62 13.58 4.14
C PHE A 97 6.12 12.92 5.43
N ALA A 98 6.89 11.99 5.99
CA ALA A 98 6.58 11.33 7.25
C ALA A 98 6.33 12.35 8.39
N LYS A 99 7.21 13.37 8.50
CA LYS A 99 7.03 14.46 9.45
C LYS A 99 5.74 15.26 9.22
N CYS A 100 5.38 15.53 7.97
CA CYS A 100 4.12 16.22 7.68
C CYS A 100 2.90 15.38 8.05
N VAL A 101 2.92 14.07 7.75
CA VAL A 101 1.83 13.15 8.09
C VAL A 101 1.71 12.99 9.60
N SER A 102 2.81 12.83 10.34
CA SER A 102 2.79 12.71 11.80
C SER A 102 2.25 13.95 12.53
N ASN A 103 2.21 15.10 11.85
CA ASN A 103 1.59 16.34 12.37
C ASN A 103 0.15 16.57 11.87
N SER A 104 -0.42 15.60 11.14
CA SER A 104 -1.82 15.58 10.70
C SER A 104 -2.66 14.66 11.58
N LYS A 105 -3.93 14.45 11.21
CA LYS A 105 -4.81 13.48 11.87
C LYS A 105 -4.65 12.06 11.33
N ILE A 106 -3.84 11.86 10.29
CA ILE A 106 -3.61 10.55 9.68
C ILE A 106 -2.69 9.74 10.60
N HIS A 107 -3.13 8.55 10.99
CA HIS A 107 -2.26 7.62 11.70
C HIS A 107 -1.18 7.10 10.76
N ILE A 108 0.09 7.25 11.13
CA ILE A 108 1.21 6.80 10.31
C ILE A 108 2.01 5.70 11.03
N GLU A 109 2.41 4.69 10.25
CA GLU A 109 3.30 3.61 10.67
C GLU A 109 4.39 3.40 9.61
N LEU A 110 5.62 3.06 10.02
CA LEU A 110 6.66 2.63 9.09
C LEU A 110 6.51 1.14 8.80
N GLY A 111 6.43 0.80 7.52
CA GLY A 111 6.30 -0.57 7.01
C GLY A 111 7.57 -1.03 6.33
N PRO A 112 8.53 -1.63 7.05
CA PRO A 112 9.74 -2.17 6.44
C PRO A 112 9.47 -3.46 5.67
N ALA A 113 10.31 -3.75 4.66
CA ALA A 113 10.42 -5.07 4.05
C ALA A 113 11.65 -5.79 4.59
N TRP A 114 11.49 -7.07 4.91
CA TRP A 114 12.53 -7.95 5.43
C TRP A 114 12.84 -9.06 4.42
N LEU A 115 14.09 -9.37 4.22
CA LEU A 115 14.51 -10.50 3.42
C LEU A 115 14.62 -11.73 4.33
N VAL A 116 13.97 -12.82 3.96
CA VAL A 116 13.85 -14.09 4.70
C VAL A 116 13.04 -13.95 5.99
N SER A 117 13.51 -13.18 6.96
CA SER A 117 12.79 -12.86 8.20
C SER A 117 13.36 -11.58 8.82
N LYS A 118 12.64 -10.98 9.76
CA LYS A 118 13.11 -9.77 10.48
C LYS A 118 14.36 -10.04 11.33
N GLU A 119 14.52 -11.26 11.80
CA GLU A 119 15.60 -11.72 12.66
C GLU A 119 16.87 -12.07 11.90
N ASP A 120 16.77 -12.30 10.59
CA ASP A 120 17.92 -12.65 9.75
C ASP A 120 18.87 -11.46 9.59
N ASP A 121 20.16 -11.68 9.78
CA ASP A 121 21.21 -10.64 9.75
C ASP A 121 21.87 -10.51 8.35
N ASN A 122 21.10 -10.72 7.28
CA ASN A 122 21.59 -10.44 5.94
C ASN A 122 21.84 -8.92 5.71
N PRO A 123 22.64 -8.54 4.70
CA PRO A 123 23.01 -7.15 4.45
C PRO A 123 21.81 -6.21 4.24
N TYR A 124 20.73 -6.70 3.64
CA TYR A 124 19.52 -5.90 3.37
C TYR A 124 18.77 -5.58 4.67
N ASN A 125 18.64 -6.55 5.56
CA ASN A 125 18.00 -6.35 6.86
C ASN A 125 18.83 -5.42 7.76
N LEU A 126 20.16 -5.57 7.76
CA LEU A 126 21.04 -4.65 8.46
C LEU A 126 20.87 -3.23 7.93
N ARG A 127 20.85 -3.06 6.61
CA ARG A 127 20.61 -1.76 5.98
C ARG A 127 19.21 -1.21 6.28
N THR A 128 18.18 -2.04 6.30
CA THR A 128 16.82 -1.65 6.70
C THR A 128 16.81 -1.14 8.14
N LYS A 129 17.47 -1.84 9.07
CA LYS A 129 17.61 -1.39 10.47
C LYS A 129 18.30 -0.02 10.57
N GLU A 130 19.31 0.26 9.73
CA GLU A 130 19.97 1.59 9.67
C GLU A 130 19.03 2.67 9.11
N VAL A 131 18.32 2.38 8.01
CA VAL A 131 17.36 3.30 7.39
C VAL A 131 16.26 3.68 8.40
N LEU A 132 15.73 2.73 9.15
CA LEU A 132 14.71 2.99 10.16
C LEU A 132 15.18 3.93 11.28
N LYS A 133 16.48 3.89 11.67
CA LYS A 133 17.06 4.82 12.64
C LYS A 133 16.98 6.28 12.20
N GLU A 134 17.00 6.54 10.90
CA GLU A 134 16.84 7.92 10.38
C GLU A 134 15.48 8.55 10.73
N PHE A 135 14.49 7.74 11.14
CA PHE A 135 13.15 8.20 11.51
C PHE A 135 12.89 8.22 13.03
N GLU A 136 13.88 7.85 13.86
CA GLU A 136 13.70 7.76 15.32
C GLU A 136 13.27 9.09 15.96
N ASP A 137 13.78 10.22 15.43
CA ASP A 137 13.41 11.56 15.90
C ASP A 137 11.94 11.91 15.69
N LEU A 138 11.26 11.24 14.76
CA LEU A 138 9.84 11.44 14.46
C LEU A 138 8.91 10.63 15.39
N LYS A 139 9.44 9.65 16.10
CA LYS A 139 8.70 8.76 17.03
C LYS A 139 7.52 8.06 16.37
N ILE A 140 7.64 7.75 15.08
CA ILE A 140 6.63 7.02 14.32
C ILE A 140 6.75 5.53 14.69
N PRO A 141 5.62 4.84 14.97
CA PRO A 141 5.65 3.39 15.19
C PRO A 141 6.24 2.65 14.00
N ILE A 142 7.01 1.60 14.28
CA ILE A 142 7.53 0.68 13.28
C ILE A 142 6.68 -0.59 13.36
N GLY A 143 6.00 -0.91 12.28
CA GLY A 143 5.19 -2.11 12.15
C GLY A 143 6.03 -3.39 12.04
N ALA A 144 5.36 -4.51 12.03
CA ALA A 144 6.02 -5.81 11.82
C ALA A 144 6.75 -5.86 10.48
N GLY A 145 6.23 -5.14 9.49
CA GLY A 145 6.71 -5.16 8.12
C GLY A 145 6.28 -6.40 7.36
N ASN A 146 6.71 -6.50 6.11
CA ASN A 146 6.44 -7.64 5.25
C ASN A 146 7.73 -8.41 4.96
N VAL A 147 7.63 -9.72 4.86
CA VAL A 147 8.72 -10.56 4.35
C VAL A 147 8.65 -10.57 2.82
N ILE A 148 9.79 -10.40 2.16
CA ILE A 148 9.88 -10.46 0.70
C ILE A 148 9.60 -11.89 0.26
N PHE A 149 8.59 -12.02 -0.59
CA PHE A 149 8.20 -13.29 -1.17
C PHE A 149 9.11 -13.63 -2.38
N PRO A 150 9.59 -14.89 -2.53
CA PRO A 150 10.48 -15.30 -3.62
C PRO A 150 9.74 -15.43 -4.96
N SER A 151 9.43 -14.27 -5.57
CA SER A 151 8.81 -14.22 -6.88
C SER A 151 9.38 -13.09 -7.73
N GLY A 152 9.24 -13.18 -9.05
CA GLY A 152 9.63 -12.14 -9.99
C GLY A 152 11.08 -11.66 -9.77
N ASN A 153 11.25 -10.36 -9.53
CA ASN A 153 12.56 -9.75 -9.32
C ASN A 153 13.25 -10.22 -8.03
N ALA A 154 12.51 -10.52 -6.97
CA ALA A 154 13.08 -11.05 -5.74
C ALA A 154 13.77 -12.39 -5.99
N LEU A 155 13.08 -13.31 -6.67
CA LEU A 155 13.68 -14.60 -7.02
C LEU A 155 14.90 -14.44 -7.96
N LYS A 156 14.82 -13.50 -8.91
CA LYS A 156 15.89 -13.27 -9.88
C LYS A 156 17.16 -12.69 -9.26
N TYR A 157 17.05 -11.76 -8.33
CA TYR A 157 18.18 -10.99 -7.80
C TYR A 157 18.59 -11.37 -6.37
N LEU A 158 17.71 -12.06 -5.64
CA LEU A 158 17.90 -12.44 -4.24
C LEU A 158 17.72 -13.95 -4.03
N GLY A 159 17.70 -14.73 -5.13
CA GLY A 159 17.46 -16.18 -5.08
C GLY A 159 18.40 -16.93 -4.12
N GLU A 160 19.64 -16.46 -3.98
CA GLU A 160 20.63 -17.06 -3.06
C GLU A 160 20.26 -17.01 -1.57
N TYR A 161 19.29 -16.16 -1.19
CA TYR A 161 18.79 -16.02 0.18
C TYR A 161 17.59 -16.90 0.47
N PHE A 162 16.95 -17.46 -0.53
CA PHE A 162 15.75 -18.30 -0.35
C PHE A 162 16.14 -19.77 -0.35
N ASP A 163 15.58 -20.50 0.61
CA ASP A 163 15.74 -21.95 0.68
C ASP A 163 14.80 -22.62 -0.33
N GLU A 164 15.36 -23.34 -1.30
CA GLU A 164 14.60 -24.05 -2.33
C GLU A 164 13.74 -25.18 -1.77
N GLU A 165 14.08 -25.70 -0.56
CA GLU A 165 13.33 -26.79 0.09
C GLU A 165 12.11 -26.24 0.85
N LEU A 166 12.02 -24.91 1.10
CA LEU A 166 10.90 -24.32 1.80
C LEU A 166 9.78 -23.92 0.81
N SER A 167 8.58 -24.36 1.15
CA SER A 167 7.36 -23.88 0.46
C SER A 167 6.99 -22.51 1.03
N TYR A 168 7.08 -21.48 0.21
CA TYR A 168 6.63 -20.14 0.54
C TYR A 168 5.18 -19.97 0.08
N SER A 169 4.25 -19.77 1.01
CA SER A 169 2.89 -19.34 0.66
C SER A 169 2.89 -17.83 0.41
N SER A 170 2.23 -17.41 -0.65
CA SER A 170 2.02 -15.98 -0.88
C SER A 170 1.13 -15.41 0.22
N PRO A 171 1.50 -14.28 0.86
CA PRO A 171 0.61 -13.62 1.81
C PRO A 171 -0.66 -13.05 1.15
N TYR A 172 -0.72 -13.08 -0.19
CA TYR A 172 -1.86 -12.62 -1.00
C TYR A 172 -2.68 -13.78 -1.57
N ASP A 173 -2.34 -15.02 -1.22
CA ASP A 173 -3.14 -16.18 -1.59
C ASP A 173 -4.45 -16.14 -0.81
N GLU A 174 -5.54 -15.95 -1.53
CA GLU A 174 -6.90 -16.02 -1.02
C GLU A 174 -7.58 -17.30 -1.52
N ASP A 175 -8.52 -17.81 -0.73
CA ASP A 175 -9.39 -18.89 -1.20
C ASP A 175 -10.28 -18.34 -2.34
N PRO A 176 -10.13 -18.84 -3.58
CA PRO A 176 -10.92 -18.34 -4.70
C PRO A 176 -12.42 -18.60 -4.53
N TYR A 177 -12.82 -19.50 -3.61
CA TYR A 177 -14.21 -19.81 -3.28
C TYR A 177 -14.74 -19.00 -2.08
N ASP A 178 -13.88 -18.30 -1.31
CA ASP A 178 -14.25 -17.43 -0.19
C ASP A 178 -13.57 -16.06 -0.34
N ILE A 179 -13.98 -15.30 -1.35
CA ILE A 179 -13.41 -13.98 -1.63
C ILE A 179 -13.78 -12.98 -0.54
N ARG A 180 -12.77 -12.50 0.19
CA ARG A 180 -12.93 -11.49 1.25
C ARG A 180 -12.40 -10.12 0.86
N ALA A 181 -11.54 -10.05 -0.15
CA ALA A 181 -11.04 -8.80 -0.69
C ALA A 181 -11.06 -8.84 -2.22
N ILE A 182 -11.24 -7.68 -2.84
CA ILE A 182 -11.15 -7.50 -4.29
C ILE A 182 -10.20 -6.36 -4.60
N SER A 183 -9.34 -6.57 -5.58
CA SER A 183 -8.36 -5.59 -6.02
C SER A 183 -8.70 -5.04 -7.40
N PHE A 184 -8.68 -3.72 -7.52
CA PHE A 184 -8.79 -3.03 -8.81
C PHE A 184 -7.39 -2.74 -9.34
N SER A 185 -7.03 -3.34 -10.46
CA SER A 185 -5.78 -3.03 -11.14
C SER A 185 -5.86 -1.70 -11.88
N PRO A 186 -4.72 -1.03 -12.15
CA PRO A 186 -4.70 0.25 -12.88
C PRO A 186 -5.31 0.20 -14.28
N ASP A 187 -5.30 -0.96 -14.93
CA ASP A 187 -5.92 -1.22 -16.24
C ASP A 187 -7.42 -1.53 -16.16
N GLY A 188 -8.01 -1.47 -14.96
CA GLY A 188 -9.40 -1.79 -14.70
C GLY A 188 -9.71 -3.27 -14.53
N SER A 189 -8.69 -4.14 -14.52
CA SER A 189 -8.88 -5.57 -14.25
C SER A 189 -9.28 -5.79 -12.80
N ILE A 190 -10.19 -6.74 -12.59
CA ILE A 190 -10.69 -7.16 -11.29
C ILE A 190 -11.22 -8.59 -11.39
N LEU A 191 -10.77 -9.49 -10.51
CA LEU A 191 -11.10 -10.92 -10.61
C LEU A 191 -10.83 -11.45 -12.03
N ASN A 192 -11.86 -12.06 -12.66
CA ASN A 192 -11.82 -12.53 -14.04
C ASN A 192 -12.45 -11.57 -15.07
N GLY A 193 -12.65 -10.31 -14.71
CA GLY A 193 -13.28 -9.29 -15.55
C GLY A 193 -12.50 -7.98 -15.65
N ASN A 194 -13.13 -6.98 -16.30
CA ASN A 194 -12.57 -5.65 -16.43
C ASN A 194 -13.70 -4.60 -16.43
N ILE A 195 -13.59 -3.57 -15.56
CA ILE A 195 -14.61 -2.53 -15.38
C ILE A 195 -14.75 -1.56 -16.55
N HIS A 196 -13.86 -1.59 -17.54
CA HIS A 196 -14.03 -0.84 -18.77
C HIS A 196 -15.03 -1.50 -19.72
N SER A 197 -15.19 -2.83 -19.63
CA SER A 197 -16.06 -3.60 -20.54
C SER A 197 -17.34 -4.11 -19.89
N LYS A 198 -17.38 -4.22 -18.55
CA LYS A 198 -18.49 -4.82 -17.83
C LYS A 198 -18.77 -4.09 -16.52
N LYS A 199 -20.03 -4.10 -16.07
CA LYS A 199 -20.38 -3.55 -14.76
C LYS A 199 -19.78 -4.41 -13.66
N ILE A 200 -19.36 -3.79 -12.57
CA ILE A 200 -18.73 -4.49 -11.46
C ILE A 200 -19.63 -5.56 -10.84
N LEU A 201 -20.91 -5.27 -10.70
CA LEU A 201 -21.85 -6.24 -10.11
C LEU A 201 -22.06 -7.48 -11.00
N ASP A 202 -22.06 -7.29 -12.32
CA ASP A 202 -22.11 -8.42 -13.26
C ASP A 202 -20.83 -9.27 -13.20
N ILE A 203 -19.66 -8.63 -12.98
CA ILE A 203 -18.38 -9.36 -12.79
C ILE A 203 -18.44 -10.19 -11.52
N LEU A 204 -18.96 -9.63 -10.41
CA LEU A 204 -19.07 -10.33 -9.14
C LEU A 204 -20.08 -11.49 -9.20
N GLU A 205 -21.22 -11.30 -9.89
CA GLU A 205 -22.25 -12.31 -10.03
C GLU A 205 -21.82 -13.48 -10.91
N GLU A 206 -21.05 -13.20 -11.97
CA GLU A 206 -20.57 -14.21 -12.92
C GLU A 206 -19.22 -14.82 -12.54
N TYR A 207 -18.60 -14.36 -11.42
CA TYR A 207 -17.31 -14.88 -11.00
C TYR A 207 -17.41 -16.39 -10.72
N GLN A 208 -16.54 -17.14 -11.39
CA GLN A 208 -16.29 -18.55 -11.14
C GLN A 208 -14.77 -18.74 -10.95
N PRO A 209 -14.33 -19.30 -9.82
CA PRO A 209 -12.94 -19.55 -9.51
C PRO A 209 -12.31 -20.63 -10.40
#